data_26e93f15613abcd689557985db7bf898
#
_entry.id   26e93f15613abcd689557985db7bf898
#
_cell.length_a   1.000
_cell.length_b   1.000
_cell.length_c   1.000
_cell.angle_alpha   90.00
_cell.angle_beta   90.00
_cell.angle_gamma   90.00
#
_symmetry.space_group_name_H-M   'P 1'
#
loop_
_entity.id
_entity.type
_entity.pdbx_description
1 polymer ?
#
loop_
_entity_poly.entity_id
_entity_poly.type
_entity_poly.pdbx_seq_one_letter_code
_entity_poly.pdbx_strand_id
1 'polypeptide(L)'
;MATYKCKKPYMYGTGRRKSSVARVHLIPNGTGAITINGRDIDDYFGLDTLKLIVRQPLVTTGTVGKVDIEATVSGGGVSSQAGAIRHGIARALLLVDESYRASLKAAGFLTRDPRMKERKKYGLKAARRAPQFSKR
;
A
#
# COMPACT_ATOMS: atom_id res chain seq x y z
N MET A 1 -22.23 -1.52 4.84
CA MET A 1 -21.17 -1.42 3.85
C MET A 1 -21.31 -2.56 2.84
N ALA A 2 -21.52 -2.22 1.59
CA ALA A 2 -21.62 -3.25 0.56
C ALA A 2 -20.24 -3.91 0.39
N THR A 3 -20.17 -5.21 0.62
CA THR A 3 -18.95 -5.96 0.35
C THR A 3 -18.82 -6.16 -1.15
N TYR A 4 -17.79 -5.58 -1.73
CA TYR A 4 -17.50 -5.82 -3.14
C TYR A 4 -17.08 -7.28 -3.31
N LYS A 5 -17.83 -8.00 -4.15
CA LYS A 5 -17.47 -9.38 -4.53
C LYS A 5 -16.92 -9.36 -5.95
N CYS A 6 -15.66 -9.67 -6.08
CA CYS A 6 -15.05 -9.81 -7.40
C CYS A 6 -15.67 -11.03 -8.11
N LYS A 7 -16.15 -10.81 -9.34
CA LYS A 7 -16.78 -11.87 -10.14
C LYS A 7 -15.78 -12.82 -10.79
N LYS A 8 -14.49 -12.43 -10.83
CA LYS A 8 -13.42 -13.20 -11.45
C LYS A 8 -12.57 -13.87 -10.37
N PRO A 9 -11.90 -14.99 -10.67
CA PRO A 9 -10.91 -15.55 -9.73
C PRO A 9 -9.84 -14.50 -9.40
N TYR A 10 -9.52 -14.38 -8.13
CA TYR A 10 -8.55 -13.38 -7.67
C TYR A 10 -7.66 -13.97 -6.58
N MET A 11 -6.48 -13.36 -6.44
CA MET A 11 -5.58 -13.59 -5.32
C MET A 11 -5.75 -12.45 -4.33
N TYR A 12 -5.87 -12.79 -3.05
CA TYR A 12 -6.15 -11.81 -2.01
C TYR A 12 -4.88 -11.48 -1.24
N GLY A 13 -4.63 -10.19 -1.03
CA GLY A 13 -3.54 -9.72 -0.18
C GLY A 13 -4.01 -8.56 0.69
N THR A 14 -3.66 -8.60 1.97
CA THR A 14 -3.93 -7.50 2.89
C THR A 14 -2.64 -6.73 3.14
N GLY A 15 -2.66 -5.42 2.89
CA GLY A 15 -1.55 -4.54 3.18
C GLY A 15 -1.91 -3.57 4.29
N ARG A 16 -0.92 -3.21 5.11
CA ARG A 16 -1.11 -2.25 6.21
C ARG A 16 0.09 -1.32 6.30
N ARG A 17 -0.19 -0.07 6.57
CA ARG A 17 0.82 0.93 6.90
C ARG A 17 0.20 2.00 7.79
N LYS A 18 0.84 2.30 8.94
CA LYS A 18 0.28 3.18 9.96
C LYS A 18 -1.13 2.70 10.32
N SER A 19 -2.15 3.55 10.21
CA SER A 19 -3.54 3.16 10.45
C SER A 19 -4.29 2.73 9.20
N SER A 20 -3.64 2.75 8.03
CA SER A 20 -4.26 2.37 6.75
C SER A 20 -4.28 0.87 6.58
N VAL A 21 -5.41 0.36 6.09
CA VAL A 21 -5.60 -1.06 5.76
C VAL A 21 -6.06 -1.14 4.31
N ALA A 22 -5.36 -1.92 3.50
CA ALA A 22 -5.70 -2.16 2.11
C ALA A 22 -6.06 -3.63 1.91
N ARG A 23 -7.21 -3.86 1.29
CA ARG A 23 -7.64 -5.19 0.85
C ARG A 23 -7.47 -5.23 -0.66
N VAL A 24 -6.53 -6.03 -1.12
CA VAL A 24 -6.16 -6.09 -2.53
C VAL A 24 -6.67 -7.39 -3.14
N HIS A 25 -7.43 -7.25 -4.22
CA HIS A 25 -7.82 -8.35 -5.08
C HIS A 25 -7.03 -8.25 -6.37
N LEU A 26 -6.10 -9.18 -6.57
CA LEU A 26 -5.27 -9.25 -7.77
C LEU A 26 -5.85 -10.28 -8.70
N ILE A 27 -6.22 -9.86 -9.89
CA ILE A 27 -6.83 -10.70 -10.90
C ILE A 27 -5.77 -11.02 -11.96
N PRO A 28 -5.30 -12.26 -12.06
CA PRO A 28 -4.33 -12.63 -13.09
C PRO A 28 -4.97 -12.59 -14.49
N ASN A 29 -4.13 -12.47 -15.50
CA ASN A 29 -4.55 -12.36 -16.90
C ASN A 29 -5.40 -11.12 -17.20
N GLY A 30 -5.09 -10.01 -16.52
CA GLY A 30 -5.78 -8.74 -16.72
C GLY A 30 -5.09 -7.85 -17.74
N THR A 31 -5.59 -6.63 -17.85
CA THR A 31 -5.12 -5.60 -18.80
C THR A 31 -4.25 -4.54 -18.16
N GLY A 32 -4.04 -4.59 -16.85
CA GLY A 32 -3.25 -3.62 -16.10
C GLY A 32 -4.05 -2.51 -15.45
N ALA A 33 -5.38 -2.66 -15.36
CA ALA A 33 -6.22 -1.69 -14.69
C ALA A 33 -6.03 -1.76 -13.16
N ILE A 34 -5.89 -0.61 -12.52
CA ILE A 34 -5.79 -0.50 -11.06
C ILE A 34 -6.93 0.38 -10.58
N THR A 35 -7.82 -0.21 -9.79
CA THR A 35 -9.00 0.48 -9.25
C THR A 35 -8.90 0.51 -7.73
N ILE A 36 -9.09 1.69 -7.14
CA ILE A 36 -9.01 1.91 -5.70
C ILE A 36 -10.33 2.50 -5.23
N ASN A 37 -11.03 1.77 -4.36
CA ASN A 37 -12.35 2.17 -3.83
C ASN A 37 -13.35 2.50 -4.93
N GLY A 38 -13.31 1.75 -6.05
CA GLY A 38 -14.19 1.96 -7.19
C GLY A 38 -13.76 3.09 -8.13
N ARG A 39 -12.60 3.72 -7.89
CA ARG A 39 -12.06 4.81 -8.70
C ARG A 39 -10.75 4.38 -9.34
N ASP A 40 -10.49 4.89 -10.55
CA ASP A 40 -9.20 4.65 -11.19
C ASP A 40 -8.06 5.23 -10.32
N ILE A 41 -6.87 4.61 -10.40
CA ILE A 41 -5.69 5.08 -9.67
C ILE A 41 -5.37 6.55 -10.00
N ASP A 42 -5.56 6.97 -11.23
CA ASP A 42 -5.31 8.35 -11.65
C ASP A 42 -6.27 9.34 -11.01
N ASP A 43 -7.51 8.92 -10.75
CA ASP A 43 -8.52 9.74 -10.06
C ASP A 43 -8.34 9.72 -8.54
N TYR A 44 -7.88 8.61 -8.00
CA TYR A 44 -7.74 8.45 -6.54
C TYR A 44 -6.48 9.14 -6.01
N PHE A 45 -5.36 8.95 -6.67
CA PHE A 45 -4.09 9.60 -6.30
C PHE A 45 -3.79 10.74 -7.26
N GLY A 46 -3.70 11.96 -6.72
CA GLY A 46 -3.34 13.14 -7.51
C GLY A 46 -1.86 13.29 -7.77
N LEU A 47 -1.01 12.61 -6.99
CA LEU A 47 0.45 12.70 -7.09
C LEU A 47 1.02 11.48 -7.82
N ASP A 48 1.87 11.73 -8.80
CA ASP A 48 2.52 10.65 -9.58
C ASP A 48 3.42 9.77 -8.71
N THR A 49 4.03 10.34 -7.66
CA THR A 49 4.86 9.59 -6.72
C THR A 49 4.07 8.50 -6.00
N LEU A 50 2.82 8.76 -5.64
CA LEU A 50 1.96 7.79 -4.98
C LEU A 50 1.54 6.67 -5.94
N LYS A 51 1.24 7.02 -7.19
CA LYS A 51 0.95 6.02 -8.24
C LYS A 51 2.15 5.11 -8.47
N LEU A 52 3.35 5.68 -8.49
CA LEU A 52 4.59 4.92 -8.65
C LEU A 52 4.78 3.93 -7.51
N ILE A 53 4.54 4.35 -6.27
CA ILE A 53 4.64 3.50 -5.08
C ILE A 53 3.72 2.28 -5.21
N VAL A 54 2.49 2.49 -5.64
CA VAL A 54 1.52 1.40 -5.83
C VAL A 54 1.99 0.41 -6.90
N ARG A 55 2.61 0.92 -7.98
CA ARG A 55 3.05 0.09 -9.11
C ARG A 55 4.40 -0.60 -8.88
N GLN A 56 5.19 -0.20 -7.89
CA GLN A 56 6.52 -0.75 -7.65
C GLN A 56 6.58 -2.29 -7.58
N PRO A 57 5.70 -2.99 -6.86
CA PRO A 57 5.75 -4.46 -6.87
C PRO A 57 5.52 -5.06 -8.24
N LEU A 58 4.64 -4.46 -9.03
CA LEU A 58 4.35 -4.93 -10.39
C LEU A 58 5.55 -4.74 -11.32
N VAL A 59 6.23 -3.61 -11.20
CA VAL A 59 7.46 -3.32 -11.97
C VAL A 59 8.56 -4.31 -11.59
N THR A 60 8.73 -4.56 -10.29
CA THR A 60 9.76 -5.47 -9.77
C THR A 60 9.58 -6.90 -10.28
N THR A 61 8.34 -7.35 -10.42
CA THR A 61 8.02 -8.70 -10.88
C THR A 61 7.76 -8.79 -12.39
N GLY A 62 7.76 -7.63 -13.09
CA GLY A 62 7.48 -7.59 -14.52
C GLY A 62 6.04 -7.91 -14.90
N THR A 63 5.09 -7.68 -13.99
CA THR A 63 3.67 -8.00 -14.21
C THR A 63 2.81 -6.80 -14.56
N VAL A 64 3.41 -5.63 -14.80
CA VAL A 64 2.68 -4.43 -15.23
C VAL A 64 1.94 -4.75 -16.54
N GLY A 65 0.65 -4.44 -16.57
CA GLY A 65 -0.19 -4.70 -17.75
C GLY A 65 -0.66 -6.14 -17.89
N LYS A 66 -0.25 -7.04 -17.00
CA LYS A 66 -0.63 -8.46 -17.03
C LYS A 66 -1.66 -8.84 -15.99
N VAL A 67 -1.87 -8.00 -15.01
CA VAL A 67 -2.82 -8.24 -13.91
C VAL A 67 -3.69 -7.02 -13.68
N ASP A 68 -4.91 -7.26 -13.26
CA ASP A 68 -5.81 -6.20 -12.80
C ASP A 68 -5.82 -6.19 -11.28
N ILE A 69 -5.92 -5.00 -10.70
CA ILE A 69 -5.93 -4.83 -9.26
C ILE A 69 -7.16 -4.05 -8.83
N GLU A 70 -7.90 -4.62 -7.90
CA GLU A 70 -9.00 -3.94 -7.24
C GLU A 70 -8.67 -3.85 -5.75
N ALA A 71 -8.51 -2.63 -5.26
CA ALA A 71 -8.14 -2.40 -3.87
C ALA A 71 -9.25 -1.65 -3.14
N THR A 72 -9.51 -2.06 -1.92
CA THR A 72 -10.36 -1.32 -0.99
C THR A 72 -9.48 -0.85 0.16
N VAL A 73 -9.44 0.45 0.38
CA VAL A 73 -8.53 1.08 1.34
C VAL A 73 -9.32 1.93 2.32
N SER A 74 -8.93 1.89 3.57
CA SER A 74 -9.54 2.72 4.62
C SER A 74 -8.49 3.14 5.64
N GLY A 75 -8.75 4.26 6.31
CA GLY A 75 -7.91 4.80 7.37
C GLY A 75 -6.66 5.52 6.86
N GLY A 76 -6.04 6.29 7.73
CA GLY A 76 -4.80 7.01 7.46
C GLY A 76 -4.90 8.06 6.36
N GLY A 77 -3.76 8.58 5.95
CA GLY A 77 -3.66 9.53 4.85
C GLY A 77 -3.33 8.85 3.52
N VAL A 78 -3.37 9.62 2.43
CA VAL A 78 -3.16 9.09 1.06
C VAL A 78 -1.81 8.39 0.91
N SER A 79 -0.74 8.95 1.50
CA SER A 79 0.60 8.34 1.45
C SER A 79 0.62 6.98 2.14
N SER A 80 -0.01 6.88 3.31
CA SER A 80 -0.12 5.63 4.06
C SER A 80 -0.92 4.60 3.29
N GLN A 81 -1.98 5.04 2.62
CA GLN A 81 -2.83 4.18 1.80
C GLN A 81 -2.03 3.61 0.61
N ALA A 82 -1.23 4.43 -0.06
CA ALA A 82 -0.38 3.96 -1.16
C ALA A 82 0.61 2.89 -0.68
N GLY A 83 1.24 3.10 0.47
CA GLY A 83 2.15 2.12 1.07
C GLY A 83 1.44 0.83 1.47
N ALA A 84 0.21 0.93 2.00
CA ALA A 84 -0.60 -0.23 2.36
C ALA A 84 -0.99 -1.04 1.11
N ILE A 85 -1.38 -0.37 0.04
CA ILE A 85 -1.73 -1.03 -1.23
C ILE A 85 -0.50 -1.74 -1.80
N ARG A 86 0.66 -1.11 -1.79
CA ARG A 86 1.92 -1.71 -2.24
C ARG A 86 2.20 -3.01 -1.50
N HIS A 87 2.07 -3.00 -0.19
CA HIS A 87 2.28 -4.20 0.64
C HIS A 87 1.28 -5.29 0.30
N GLY A 88 0.00 -4.93 0.13
CA GLY A 88 -1.05 -5.87 -0.25
C GLY A 88 -0.83 -6.50 -1.62
N ILE A 89 -0.41 -5.71 -2.60
CA ILE A 89 -0.09 -6.19 -3.95
C ILE A 89 1.08 -7.18 -3.91
N ALA A 90 2.14 -6.86 -3.16
CA ALA A 90 3.28 -7.75 -3.02
C ALA A 90 2.87 -9.10 -2.43
N ARG A 91 2.03 -9.09 -1.41
CA ARG A 91 1.53 -10.32 -0.79
C ARG A 91 0.62 -11.13 -1.73
N ALA A 92 -0.20 -10.45 -2.51
CA ALA A 92 -1.06 -11.11 -3.51
C ALA A 92 -0.24 -11.75 -4.64
N LEU A 93 0.83 -11.10 -5.08
CA LEU A 93 1.73 -11.63 -6.11
C LEU A 93 2.39 -12.94 -5.69
N LEU A 94 2.66 -13.13 -4.39
CA LEU A 94 3.19 -14.40 -3.90
C LEU A 94 2.24 -15.57 -4.12
N LEU A 95 0.94 -15.31 -4.12
CA LEU A 95 -0.06 -16.34 -4.39
C LEU A 95 -0.18 -16.65 -5.88
N VAL A 96 0.21 -15.73 -6.74
CA VAL A 96 0.26 -15.94 -8.19
C VAL A 96 1.46 -16.81 -8.56
N ASP A 97 2.64 -16.45 -8.06
CA ASP A 97 3.87 -17.17 -8.32
C ASP A 97 4.84 -16.96 -7.16
N GLU A 98 5.21 -18.05 -6.51
CA GLU A 98 6.09 -18.00 -5.37
C GLU A 98 7.52 -17.57 -5.72
N SER A 99 7.91 -17.71 -6.99
CA SER A 99 9.24 -17.27 -7.45
C SER A 99 9.44 -15.75 -7.30
N TYR A 100 8.37 -14.97 -7.19
CA TYR A 100 8.45 -13.52 -6.97
C TYR A 100 8.94 -13.16 -5.56
N ARG A 101 8.93 -14.10 -4.63
CA ARG A 101 9.29 -13.85 -3.22
C ARG A 101 10.69 -13.24 -3.08
N ALA A 102 11.68 -13.79 -3.79
CA ALA A 102 13.05 -13.31 -3.69
C ALA A 102 13.18 -11.85 -4.13
N SER A 103 12.60 -11.48 -5.26
CA SER A 103 12.62 -10.13 -5.79
C SER A 103 11.88 -9.14 -4.90
N LEU A 104 10.69 -9.52 -4.43
CA LEU A 104 9.86 -8.66 -3.58
C LEU A 104 10.49 -8.47 -2.20
N LYS A 105 11.09 -9.53 -1.64
CA LYS A 105 11.77 -9.45 -0.35
C LYS A 105 13.04 -8.58 -0.44
N ALA A 106 13.81 -8.72 -1.50
CA ALA A 106 15.00 -7.91 -1.72
C ALA A 106 14.66 -6.42 -1.86
N ALA A 107 13.53 -6.10 -2.48
CA ALA A 107 13.04 -4.72 -2.60
C ALA A 107 12.38 -4.19 -1.32
N GLY A 108 12.10 -5.05 -0.34
CA GLY A 108 11.50 -4.67 0.94
C GLY A 108 9.98 -4.54 0.90
N PHE A 109 9.32 -5.00 -0.15
CA PHE A 109 7.86 -4.84 -0.28
C PHE A 109 7.05 -5.84 0.55
N LEU A 110 7.66 -6.93 1.00
CA LEU A 110 7.00 -7.93 1.84
C LEU A 110 7.03 -7.60 3.32
N THR A 111 7.88 -6.67 3.72
CA THR A 111 8.02 -6.28 5.12
C THR A 111 7.09 -5.11 5.42
N ARG A 112 6.25 -5.29 6.44
CA ARG A 112 5.43 -4.18 6.92
C ARG A 112 6.31 -3.12 7.56
N ASP A 113 6.07 -1.86 7.22
CA ASP A 113 6.72 -0.73 7.89
C ASP A 113 6.12 -0.59 9.30
N PRO A 114 6.90 -0.84 10.38
CA PRO A 114 6.39 -0.76 11.74
C PRO A 114 6.29 0.67 12.26
N ARG A 115 6.72 1.67 11.47
CA ARG A 115 6.71 3.06 11.93
C ARG A 115 5.29 3.58 12.10
N MET A 116 5.03 4.10 13.26
CA MET A 116 3.78 4.76 13.62
C MET A 116 4.10 6.17 14.11
N LYS A 117 3.07 7.01 14.22
CA LYS A 117 3.26 8.32 14.83
C LYS A 117 3.76 8.14 16.27
N GLU A 118 4.92 8.71 16.56
CA GLU A 118 5.52 8.61 17.88
C GLU A 118 4.68 9.39 18.90
N ARG A 119 4.51 8.79 20.07
CA ARG A 119 3.74 9.39 21.16
C ARG A 119 4.43 10.66 21.68
N LYS A 120 3.66 11.69 21.92
CA LYS A 120 4.15 12.87 22.65
C LYS A 120 4.58 12.46 24.06
N LYS A 121 5.73 12.92 24.50
CA LYS A 121 6.28 12.64 25.83
C LYS A 121 6.18 13.88 26.72
N TYR A 122 6.08 13.68 28.02
CA TYR A 122 6.08 14.79 28.96
C TYR A 122 7.40 15.56 28.85
N GLY A 123 7.36 16.87 29.12
CA GLY A 123 8.53 17.76 29.00
C GLY A 123 8.87 18.17 27.59
N LEU A 124 8.18 17.64 26.57
CA LEU A 124 8.39 17.95 25.16
C LEU A 124 7.10 18.51 24.56
N LYS A 125 7.22 19.32 23.52
CA LYS A 125 6.05 19.85 22.80
C LYS A 125 5.46 18.83 21.83
N ALA A 126 6.29 17.92 21.34
CA ALA A 126 5.89 16.80 20.50
C ALA A 126 6.66 15.56 20.95
N ALA A 127 6.74 14.50 20.14
CA ALA A 127 7.43 13.28 20.53
C ALA A 127 8.89 13.52 20.91
N ARG A 128 9.58 14.37 20.15
CA ARG A 128 11.01 14.69 20.34
C ARG A 128 11.31 16.19 20.33
N ARG A 129 10.32 17.03 20.06
CA ARG A 129 10.51 18.48 19.96
C ARG A 129 10.55 19.08 21.36
N ALA A 130 11.71 19.57 21.74
CA ALA A 130 11.88 20.26 23.02
C ALA A 130 11.27 21.66 22.98
N PRO A 131 10.77 22.17 24.12
CA PRO A 131 10.37 23.56 24.20
C PRO A 131 11.58 24.47 24.00
N GLN A 132 11.34 25.64 23.41
CA GLN A 132 12.41 26.60 23.19
C GLN A 132 12.96 27.09 24.53
N PHE A 133 14.29 26.97 24.68
CA PHE A 133 14.96 27.48 25.89
C PHE A 133 14.95 28.99 25.88
N SER A 134 14.45 29.59 26.95
CA SER A 134 14.46 31.03 27.14
C SER A 134 15.54 31.38 28.14
N LYS A 135 16.60 32.01 27.65
CA LYS A 135 17.70 32.44 28.49
C LYS A 135 17.40 33.82 29.08
N ARG A 136 17.43 33.92 30.36
CA ARG A 136 17.39 35.20 31.10
C ARG A 136 18.61 35.39 31.96
#